data_9f0070f7b99d5196963980312ed3ef0b
#
_entry.id   9f0070f7b99d5196963980312ed3ef0b
#
_cell.length_a   1.000
_cell.length_b   1.000
_cell.length_c   1.000
_cell.angle_alpha   90.00
_cell.angle_beta   90.00
_cell.angle_gamma   90.00
#
_symmetry.space_group_name_H-M   'P 1'
#
loop_
_entity.id
_entity.type
_entity.pdbx_description
1 polymer ?
#
loop_
_entity_poly.entity_id
_entity_poly.type
_entity_poly.pdbx_seq_one_letter_code
_entity_poly.pdbx_strand_id
1 'polypeptide(L)'
;MSRRLAIAGSVLLGGFLANPGVALADAAGPTDYRSEITQVSTADGSPRPSGFNISIEGHDSFLLLVVERGVTAEVPGYEGEPYLKFDADGSVFENRLSFSTIYNRDRYGSVERPDYIDNLAEPEWILVDDDGSYAWHDHRIHYMNTRPPIGAEPGDVIIEMAVPIRVNDIPVEIDVTSTLLESNSPVAMVAVSALMALGGGLVLLRRTPTFLASIAVASALTALAAGIAWFLSVPGDTDPSLNWLLLPTTALIAAGLSIVTAQRGNLFLACGGAVIAALQLAIWLPDRLGSYEAALIPTTLPQWLDRGMTAALVGATIALFSGSVAGLIRISR
;
A
#
# COMPACT_ATOMS: atom_id res chain seq x y z
N MET A 1 25.94 -15.08 33.03
CA MET A 1 25.70 -14.18 31.88
C MET A 1 24.50 -14.57 30.98
N SER A 2 23.85 -15.70 31.22
CA SER A 2 22.83 -16.27 30.32
C SER A 2 21.37 -15.81 30.52
N ARG A 3 20.98 -15.27 31.68
CA ARG A 3 19.59 -14.87 31.94
C ARG A 3 19.19 -13.47 31.45
N ARG A 4 20.15 -12.56 31.23
CA ARG A 4 19.85 -11.19 30.77
C ARG A 4 19.67 -11.10 29.25
N LEU A 5 20.23 -12.03 28.47
CA LEU A 5 20.05 -12.12 27.01
C LEU A 5 18.68 -12.71 26.62
N ALA A 6 18.13 -13.61 27.44
CA ALA A 6 16.82 -14.21 27.18
C ALA A 6 15.67 -13.19 27.34
N ILE A 7 15.80 -12.24 28.28
CA ILE A 7 14.76 -11.22 28.53
C ILE A 7 14.73 -10.15 27.43
N ALA A 8 15.89 -9.73 26.90
CA ALA A 8 15.95 -8.76 25.81
C ALA A 8 15.40 -9.32 24.47
N GLY A 9 15.63 -10.61 24.20
CA GLY A 9 15.06 -11.29 23.02
C GLY A 9 13.54 -11.47 23.10
N SER A 10 13.00 -11.73 24.29
CA SER A 10 11.57 -11.95 24.50
C SER A 10 10.74 -10.66 24.40
N VAL A 11 11.31 -9.51 24.80
CA VAL A 11 10.62 -8.22 24.71
C VAL A 11 10.55 -7.72 23.25
N LEU A 12 11.56 -7.99 22.43
CA LEU A 12 11.56 -7.65 21.00
C LEU A 12 10.65 -8.55 20.16
N LEU A 13 10.51 -9.84 20.50
CA LEU A 13 9.59 -10.75 19.79
C LEU A 13 8.14 -10.61 20.26
N GLY A 14 7.89 -10.30 21.52
CA GLY A 14 6.55 -10.17 22.08
C GLY A 14 5.77 -8.94 21.62
N GLY A 15 6.46 -7.86 21.23
CA GLY A 15 5.83 -6.65 20.70
C GLY A 15 5.30 -6.79 19.27
N PHE A 16 5.75 -7.79 18.51
CA PHE A 16 5.36 -8.01 17.10
C PHE A 16 4.16 -8.95 16.92
N LEU A 17 3.77 -9.69 17.96
CA LEU A 17 2.67 -10.67 17.87
C LEU A 17 1.33 -10.17 18.40
N ALA A 18 1.26 -8.94 18.90
CA ALA A 18 0.04 -8.35 19.43
C ALA A 18 -0.40 -7.14 18.58
N ASN A 19 -0.62 -7.33 17.28
CA ASN A 19 -1.45 -6.42 16.53
C ASN A 19 -2.82 -7.11 16.34
N PRO A 20 -3.85 -6.76 17.15
CA PRO A 20 -5.22 -7.04 16.76
C PRO A 20 -5.42 -6.25 15.47
N GLY A 21 -5.85 -6.93 14.41
CA GLY A 21 -6.05 -6.31 13.11
C GLY A 21 -6.88 -5.01 13.24
N VAL A 22 -6.20 -3.89 13.18
CA VAL A 22 -6.83 -2.68 12.68
C VAL A 22 -7.16 -3.07 11.24
N ALA A 23 -8.43 -3.09 10.89
CA ALA A 23 -8.84 -3.12 9.51
C ALA A 23 -8.22 -1.85 8.90
N LEU A 24 -7.04 -2.02 8.32
CA LEU A 24 -6.41 -0.98 7.53
C LEU A 24 -7.34 -0.78 6.34
N ALA A 25 -7.75 0.45 6.10
CA ALA A 25 -8.34 0.82 4.82
C ALA A 25 -7.50 0.17 3.73
N ASP A 26 -8.16 -0.42 2.74
CA ASP A 26 -7.50 -1.26 1.75
C ASP A 26 -6.52 -0.41 0.94
N ALA A 27 -5.25 -0.50 1.31
CA ALA A 27 -4.20 0.29 0.69
C ALA A 27 -4.14 -0.07 -0.80
N ALA A 28 -3.98 0.93 -1.68
CA ALA A 28 -3.75 0.68 -3.09
C ALA A 28 -2.69 -0.41 -3.28
N GLY A 29 -3.04 -1.43 -4.08
CA GLY A 29 -2.19 -2.59 -4.34
C GLY A 29 -1.85 -2.74 -5.82
N PRO A 30 -1.05 -3.75 -6.17
CA PRO A 30 -0.85 -4.16 -7.55
C PRO A 30 -2.19 -4.54 -8.19
N THR A 31 -2.45 -4.04 -9.41
CA THR A 31 -3.71 -4.25 -10.12
C THR A 31 -3.51 -4.49 -11.62
N ASP A 32 -4.42 -5.24 -12.23
CA ASP A 32 -4.50 -5.39 -13.69
C ASP A 32 -5.55 -4.46 -14.31
N TYR A 33 -6.09 -3.53 -13.54
CA TYR A 33 -7.12 -2.62 -14.01
C TYR A 33 -6.62 -1.18 -14.03
N ARG A 34 -7.06 -0.44 -15.05
CA ARG A 34 -6.89 1.01 -15.13
C ARG A 34 -8.26 1.64 -15.20
N SER A 35 -8.56 2.49 -14.24
CA SER A 35 -9.77 3.29 -14.25
C SER A 35 -9.46 4.71 -14.70
N GLU A 36 -10.32 5.25 -15.55
CA GLU A 36 -10.17 6.56 -16.15
C GLU A 36 -11.51 7.30 -16.14
N ILE A 37 -11.47 8.61 -15.85
CA ILE A 37 -12.62 9.49 -16.01
C ILE A 37 -12.74 9.81 -17.51
N THR A 38 -13.83 9.36 -18.14
CA THR A 38 -14.07 9.57 -19.56
C THR A 38 -14.85 10.84 -19.85
N GLN A 39 -15.74 11.24 -18.91
CA GLN A 39 -16.54 12.45 -19.05
C GLN A 39 -16.90 13.01 -17.69
N VAL A 40 -17.03 14.34 -17.60
CA VAL A 40 -17.64 15.06 -16.50
C VAL A 40 -18.74 15.95 -17.08
N SER A 41 -20.00 15.62 -16.80
CA SER A 41 -21.16 16.28 -17.39
C SER A 41 -22.14 16.72 -16.30
N THR A 42 -23.09 17.59 -16.67
CA THR A 42 -24.21 17.95 -15.80
C THR A 42 -25.42 17.15 -16.24
N ALA A 43 -26.18 16.60 -15.29
CA ALA A 43 -27.32 15.74 -15.56
C ALA A 43 -28.45 16.48 -16.34
N ASP A 44 -28.52 17.80 -16.20
CA ASP A 44 -29.53 18.63 -16.83
C ASP A 44 -29.05 19.39 -18.09
N GLY A 45 -27.78 19.14 -18.52
CA GLY A 45 -27.15 19.81 -19.67
C GLY A 45 -26.76 21.27 -19.39
N SER A 46 -26.79 21.72 -18.15
CA SER A 46 -26.31 23.04 -17.75
C SER A 46 -24.77 23.15 -17.93
N PRO A 47 -24.19 24.35 -17.97
CA PRO A 47 -22.74 24.49 -17.98
C PRO A 47 -22.10 23.82 -16.76
N ARG A 48 -21.00 23.09 -16.99
CA ARG A 48 -20.23 22.47 -15.90
C ARG A 48 -19.84 23.54 -14.87
N PRO A 49 -20.13 23.34 -13.57
CA PRO A 49 -19.66 24.23 -12.52
C PRO A 49 -18.14 24.25 -12.48
N SER A 50 -17.58 25.40 -12.06
CA SER A 50 -16.14 25.57 -11.86
C SER A 50 -15.77 25.41 -10.39
N GLY A 51 -14.47 25.42 -10.09
CA GLY A 51 -13.96 25.40 -8.71
C GLY A 51 -13.88 24.01 -8.11
N PHE A 52 -13.86 22.95 -8.92
CA PHE A 52 -13.53 21.61 -8.48
C PHE A 52 -12.71 20.87 -9.53
N ASN A 53 -11.94 19.91 -9.05
CA ASN A 53 -11.24 18.93 -9.87
C ASN A 53 -11.45 17.54 -9.28
N ILE A 54 -11.56 16.53 -10.14
CA ILE A 54 -11.68 15.13 -9.74
C ILE A 54 -10.72 14.29 -10.56
N SER A 55 -10.02 13.36 -9.90
CA SER A 55 -9.07 12.42 -10.50
C SER A 55 -9.19 11.04 -9.89
N ILE A 56 -8.61 10.05 -10.57
CA ILE A 56 -8.46 8.70 -10.03
C ILE A 56 -7.00 8.52 -9.64
N GLU A 57 -6.78 8.11 -8.39
CA GLU A 57 -5.47 7.88 -7.81
C GLU A 57 -5.27 6.39 -7.52
N GLY A 58 -3.99 5.93 -7.53
CA GLY A 58 -3.68 4.52 -7.31
C GLY A 58 -4.22 3.59 -8.40
N HIS A 59 -4.30 4.08 -9.65
CA HIS A 59 -4.74 3.39 -10.87
C HIS A 59 -6.26 3.10 -10.95
N ASP A 60 -6.81 2.39 -10.01
CA ASP A 60 -8.23 2.03 -9.91
C ASP A 60 -8.74 2.08 -8.46
N SER A 61 -7.96 2.70 -7.54
CA SER A 61 -8.19 2.53 -6.11
C SER A 61 -9.03 3.64 -5.50
N PHE A 62 -8.77 4.90 -5.84
CA PHE A 62 -9.38 6.04 -5.15
C PHE A 62 -9.87 7.11 -6.12
N LEU A 63 -11.00 7.74 -5.77
CA LEU A 63 -11.36 9.05 -6.30
C LEU A 63 -10.78 10.11 -5.39
N LEU A 64 -10.18 11.14 -5.97
CA LEU A 64 -9.73 12.34 -5.29
C LEU A 64 -10.56 13.52 -5.80
N LEU A 65 -11.31 14.16 -4.92
CA LEU A 65 -12.05 15.39 -5.20
C LEU A 65 -11.35 16.55 -4.49
N VAL A 66 -11.03 17.58 -5.26
CA VAL A 66 -10.48 18.84 -4.76
C VAL A 66 -11.49 19.95 -5.05
N VAL A 67 -11.92 20.68 -4.02
CA VAL A 67 -12.94 21.74 -4.10
C VAL A 67 -12.32 23.05 -3.64
N GLU A 68 -12.41 24.08 -4.46
CA GLU A 68 -11.88 25.41 -4.16
C GLU A 68 -12.69 26.08 -3.04
N ARG A 69 -12.06 26.91 -2.22
CA ARG A 69 -12.77 27.72 -1.21
C ARG A 69 -13.83 28.59 -1.86
N GLY A 70 -15.00 28.65 -1.25
CA GLY A 70 -16.19 29.34 -1.78
C GLY A 70 -17.11 28.45 -2.63
N VAL A 71 -16.70 27.22 -2.92
CA VAL A 71 -17.50 26.20 -3.62
C VAL A 71 -17.90 25.13 -2.62
N THR A 72 -19.09 24.57 -2.78
CA THR A 72 -19.57 23.41 -2.00
C THR A 72 -19.68 22.20 -2.89
N ALA A 73 -19.45 21.00 -2.32
CA ALA A 73 -19.75 19.77 -3.02
C ALA A 73 -20.32 18.71 -2.08
N GLU A 74 -21.12 17.81 -2.64
CA GLU A 74 -21.68 16.66 -1.95
C GLU A 74 -21.49 15.41 -2.82
N VAL A 75 -21.13 14.29 -2.17
CA VAL A 75 -21.05 12.97 -2.80
C VAL A 75 -22.11 12.09 -2.14
N PRO A 76 -23.16 11.67 -2.87
CA PRO A 76 -24.10 10.70 -2.35
C PRO A 76 -23.47 9.30 -2.31
N GLY A 77 -23.88 8.54 -1.31
CA GLY A 77 -23.53 7.13 -1.20
C GLY A 77 -24.26 6.24 -2.21
N TYR A 78 -24.08 4.95 -2.07
CA TYR A 78 -24.62 3.95 -3.05
C TYR A 78 -26.13 3.84 -3.04
N GLU A 79 -26.78 4.16 -1.92
CA GLU A 79 -28.25 4.16 -1.77
C GLU A 79 -28.84 5.58 -1.92
N GLY A 80 -28.01 6.56 -2.31
CA GLY A 80 -28.38 7.97 -2.45
C GLY A 80 -28.37 8.74 -1.15
N GLU A 81 -27.90 8.15 -0.06
CA GLU A 81 -27.73 8.80 1.24
C GLU A 81 -26.62 9.84 1.22
N PRO A 82 -26.65 10.87 2.09
CA PRO A 82 -25.52 11.76 2.28
C PRO A 82 -24.28 10.99 2.75
N TYR A 83 -23.17 11.08 1.98
CA TYR A 83 -21.93 10.36 2.30
C TYR A 83 -20.78 11.33 2.59
N LEU A 84 -20.36 12.16 1.62
CA LEU A 84 -19.34 13.18 1.82
C LEU A 84 -19.91 14.58 1.57
N LYS A 85 -19.41 15.55 2.33
CA LYS A 85 -19.77 16.98 2.19
C LYS A 85 -18.51 17.82 2.24
N PHE A 86 -18.36 18.71 1.26
CA PHE A 86 -17.32 19.72 1.17
C PHE A 86 -17.94 21.09 1.38
N ASP A 87 -17.57 21.77 2.45
CA ASP A 87 -18.08 23.10 2.78
C ASP A 87 -17.20 24.20 2.14
N ALA A 88 -17.76 25.37 1.92
CA ALA A 88 -17.13 26.50 1.25
C ALA A 88 -15.86 27.03 1.95
N ASP A 89 -15.66 26.72 3.22
CA ASP A 89 -14.48 27.10 3.98
C ASP A 89 -13.29 26.13 3.80
N GLY A 90 -13.51 25.01 3.09
CA GLY A 90 -12.54 23.95 2.85
C GLY A 90 -12.68 22.75 3.80
N SER A 91 -13.62 22.79 4.75
CA SER A 91 -13.88 21.64 5.63
C SER A 91 -14.53 20.50 4.84
N VAL A 92 -14.06 19.28 5.03
CA VAL A 92 -14.61 18.06 4.43
C VAL A 92 -15.13 17.15 5.54
N PHE A 93 -16.34 16.67 5.35
CA PHE A 93 -17.03 15.83 6.33
C PHE A 93 -17.47 14.51 5.73
N GLU A 94 -17.36 13.46 6.50
CA GLU A 94 -17.91 12.14 6.21
C GLU A 94 -19.11 11.87 7.13
N ASN A 95 -20.19 11.32 6.59
CA ASN A 95 -21.34 10.91 7.38
C ASN A 95 -21.10 9.51 7.97
N ARG A 96 -20.86 9.44 9.27
CA ARG A 96 -20.59 8.19 9.97
C ARG A 96 -21.76 7.19 9.98
N LEU A 97 -23.01 7.65 9.72
CA LEU A 97 -24.19 6.79 9.61
C LEU A 97 -24.42 6.24 8.21
N SER A 98 -23.69 6.74 7.20
CA SER A 98 -23.75 6.22 5.84
C SER A 98 -23.13 4.82 5.75
N PHE A 99 -23.79 3.90 5.05
CA PHE A 99 -23.21 2.61 4.75
C PHE A 99 -21.96 2.73 3.86
N SER A 100 -21.92 3.74 3.00
CA SER A 100 -20.76 4.01 2.13
C SER A 100 -19.48 4.25 2.93
N THR A 101 -19.56 4.89 4.11
CA THR A 101 -18.42 5.07 5.04
C THR A 101 -17.76 3.76 5.47
N ILE A 102 -18.55 2.71 5.68
CA ILE A 102 -18.02 1.41 6.09
C ILE A 102 -17.67 0.55 4.86
N TYR A 103 -18.54 0.57 3.84
CA TYR A 103 -18.41 -0.25 2.65
C TYR A 103 -17.13 0.08 1.86
N ASN A 104 -16.77 1.35 1.79
CA ASN A 104 -15.56 1.84 1.11
C ASN A 104 -14.25 1.55 1.86
N ARG A 105 -14.31 0.96 3.05
CA ARG A 105 -13.09 0.54 3.80
C ARG A 105 -12.54 -0.81 3.37
N ASP A 106 -13.27 -1.55 2.55
CA ASP A 106 -12.84 -2.85 2.03
C ASP A 106 -12.97 -2.87 0.51
N ARG A 107 -11.89 -3.13 -0.21
CA ARG A 107 -11.83 -3.10 -1.68
C ARG A 107 -12.82 -4.05 -2.34
N TYR A 108 -13.17 -5.13 -1.68
CA TYR A 108 -14.05 -6.19 -2.23
C TYR A 108 -15.46 -6.15 -1.64
N GLY A 109 -15.75 -5.16 -0.80
CA GLY A 109 -17.07 -4.99 -0.19
C GLY A 109 -17.46 -6.11 0.78
N SER A 110 -16.47 -6.78 1.37
CA SER A 110 -16.69 -7.93 2.28
C SER A 110 -17.01 -7.49 3.71
N VAL A 111 -17.75 -6.40 3.88
CA VAL A 111 -18.12 -5.84 5.19
C VAL A 111 -19.59 -6.06 5.48
N GLU A 112 -19.89 -6.48 6.72
CA GLU A 112 -21.26 -6.52 7.22
C GLU A 112 -21.70 -5.11 7.63
N ARG A 113 -22.98 -4.77 7.37
CA ARG A 113 -23.56 -3.49 7.81
C ARG A 113 -23.73 -3.51 9.34
N PRO A 114 -23.03 -2.67 10.11
CA PRO A 114 -23.22 -2.59 11.55
C PRO A 114 -24.60 -2.03 11.92
N ASP A 115 -25.12 -2.40 13.10
CA ASP A 115 -26.46 -1.98 13.57
C ASP A 115 -26.64 -0.46 13.72
N TYR A 116 -25.56 0.30 13.88
CA TYR A 116 -25.61 1.75 14.02
C TYR A 116 -25.71 2.48 12.68
N ILE A 117 -25.51 1.80 11.54
CA ILE A 117 -25.62 2.40 10.21
C ILE A 117 -27.10 2.58 9.86
N ASP A 118 -27.48 3.83 9.62
CA ASP A 118 -28.83 4.20 9.23
C ASP A 118 -28.80 5.29 8.15
N ASN A 119 -28.93 4.87 6.88
CA ASN A 119 -28.91 5.76 5.72
C ASN A 119 -30.13 6.71 5.66
N LEU A 120 -31.17 6.50 6.49
CA LEU A 120 -32.36 7.32 6.55
C LEU A 120 -32.35 8.33 7.72
N ALA A 121 -31.41 8.18 8.65
CA ALA A 121 -31.26 9.12 9.76
C ALA A 121 -30.67 10.46 9.28
N GLU A 122 -30.85 11.50 10.09
CA GLU A 122 -30.12 12.76 9.89
C GLU A 122 -28.62 12.49 9.92
N PRO A 123 -27.83 13.05 8.98
CA PRO A 123 -26.40 12.75 8.89
C PRO A 123 -25.62 13.14 10.16
N GLU A 124 -24.76 12.26 10.61
CA GLU A 124 -23.80 12.53 11.68
C GLU A 124 -22.43 12.82 11.07
N TRP A 125 -22.17 14.11 10.82
CA TRP A 125 -20.96 14.58 10.14
C TRP A 125 -19.73 14.55 11.04
N ILE A 126 -18.66 13.93 10.57
CA ILE A 126 -17.34 13.94 11.19
C ILE A 126 -16.38 14.65 10.24
N LEU A 127 -15.62 15.63 10.76
CA LEU A 127 -14.57 16.31 10.01
C LEU A 127 -13.47 15.29 9.68
N VAL A 128 -13.15 15.15 8.38
CA VAL A 128 -12.12 14.23 7.87
C VAL A 128 -10.94 14.96 7.23
N ASP A 129 -11.17 16.18 6.73
CA ASP A 129 -10.12 17.06 6.20
C ASP A 129 -10.52 18.53 6.30
N ASP A 130 -9.59 19.50 6.14
CA ASP A 130 -9.81 20.94 6.26
C ASP A 130 -9.18 21.79 5.15
N ASP A 131 -8.63 21.14 4.10
CA ASP A 131 -7.99 21.83 2.97
C ASP A 131 -8.79 21.82 1.66
N GLY A 132 -10.01 21.23 1.69
CA GLY A 132 -10.91 21.13 0.54
C GLY A 132 -10.61 19.96 -0.39
N SER A 133 -9.74 19.04 0.04
CA SER A 133 -9.30 17.86 -0.71
C SER A 133 -9.66 16.62 0.08
N TYR A 134 -10.15 15.58 -0.59
CA TYR A 134 -10.37 14.28 0.04
C TYR A 134 -10.35 13.15 -0.99
N ALA A 135 -9.66 12.09 -0.64
CA ALA A 135 -9.63 10.88 -1.43
C ALA A 135 -10.36 9.75 -0.71
N TRP A 136 -11.18 9.00 -1.44
CA TRP A 136 -11.89 7.85 -0.90
C TRP A 136 -11.89 6.69 -1.89
N HIS A 137 -11.95 5.48 -1.36
CA HIS A 137 -12.22 4.29 -2.15
C HIS A 137 -13.67 4.31 -2.63
N ASP A 138 -13.90 4.00 -3.91
CA ASP A 138 -15.25 3.97 -4.48
C ASP A 138 -15.45 2.74 -5.37
N HIS A 139 -16.41 1.90 -5.02
CA HIS A 139 -16.68 0.66 -5.74
C HIS A 139 -17.27 0.88 -7.14
N ARG A 140 -17.67 2.10 -7.49
CA ARG A 140 -18.13 2.46 -8.83
C ARG A 140 -17.00 2.63 -9.83
N ILE A 141 -15.75 2.75 -9.34
CA ILE A 141 -14.61 3.01 -10.21
C ILE A 141 -13.73 1.79 -10.47
N HIS A 142 -13.93 0.66 -9.78
CA HIS A 142 -13.08 -0.51 -9.93
C HIS A 142 -13.87 -1.83 -9.94
N TYR A 143 -13.25 -2.87 -10.47
CA TYR A 143 -13.82 -4.21 -10.44
C TYR A 143 -13.58 -4.90 -9.09
N MET A 144 -14.68 -5.32 -8.45
CA MET A 144 -14.70 -5.83 -7.07
C MET A 144 -14.30 -7.30 -6.94
N ASN A 145 -13.66 -7.91 -7.90
CA ASN A 145 -13.27 -9.31 -7.82
C ASN A 145 -11.76 -9.46 -8.06
N THR A 146 -11.15 -10.44 -7.40
CA THR A 146 -9.73 -10.76 -7.54
C THR A 146 -9.38 -11.43 -8.87
N ARG A 147 -10.37 -11.89 -9.62
CA ARG A 147 -10.20 -12.52 -10.93
C ARG A 147 -11.04 -11.79 -11.96
N PRO A 148 -10.51 -11.57 -13.17
CA PRO A 148 -11.29 -10.96 -14.23
C PRO A 148 -12.54 -11.78 -14.56
N PRO A 149 -13.57 -11.15 -15.17
CA PRO A 149 -14.75 -11.85 -15.64
C PRO A 149 -14.37 -12.98 -16.60
N ILE A 150 -15.16 -14.06 -16.59
CA ILE A 150 -14.91 -15.20 -17.47
C ILE A 150 -15.03 -14.76 -18.93
N GLY A 151 -13.98 -14.97 -19.70
CA GLY A 151 -13.92 -14.61 -21.14
C GLY A 151 -13.50 -13.16 -21.41
N ALA A 152 -13.18 -12.38 -20.37
CA ALA A 152 -12.59 -11.06 -20.57
C ALA A 152 -11.15 -11.16 -21.08
N GLU A 153 -10.80 -10.30 -22.02
CA GLU A 153 -9.46 -10.21 -22.60
C GLU A 153 -8.83 -8.84 -22.30
N PRO A 154 -7.50 -8.73 -22.24
CA PRO A 154 -6.83 -7.44 -22.09
C PRO A 154 -7.30 -6.44 -23.17
N GLY A 155 -7.68 -5.26 -22.72
CA GLY A 155 -8.30 -4.21 -23.52
C GLY A 155 -9.81 -4.10 -23.34
N ASP A 156 -10.47 -5.07 -22.73
CA ASP A 156 -11.89 -5.00 -22.46
C ASP A 156 -12.21 -3.99 -21.35
N VAL A 157 -13.26 -3.19 -21.57
CA VAL A 157 -13.86 -2.35 -20.53
C VAL A 157 -14.70 -3.25 -19.64
N ILE A 158 -14.31 -3.35 -18.37
CA ILE A 158 -14.96 -4.23 -17.38
C ILE A 158 -16.00 -3.46 -16.54
N ILE A 159 -15.73 -2.18 -16.29
CA ILE A 159 -16.63 -1.27 -15.57
C ILE A 159 -16.91 -0.07 -16.49
N GLU A 160 -18.18 0.29 -16.57
CA GLU A 160 -18.67 1.53 -17.17
C GLU A 160 -19.78 2.04 -16.24
N MET A 161 -19.45 3.03 -15.41
CA MET A 161 -20.35 3.54 -14.37
C MET A 161 -20.21 5.05 -14.22
N ALA A 162 -21.26 5.70 -13.69
CA ALA A 162 -21.24 7.09 -13.31
C ALA A 162 -21.20 7.25 -11.80
N VAL A 163 -20.35 8.15 -11.32
CA VAL A 163 -20.32 8.59 -9.92
C VAL A 163 -21.02 9.94 -9.84
N PRO A 164 -22.20 10.02 -9.24
CA PRO A 164 -22.92 11.29 -9.07
C PRO A 164 -22.26 12.12 -7.98
N ILE A 165 -22.15 13.42 -8.22
CA ILE A 165 -21.82 14.43 -7.21
C ILE A 165 -22.71 15.64 -7.38
N ARG A 166 -22.74 16.55 -6.42
CA ARG A 166 -23.39 17.87 -6.54
C ARG A 166 -22.34 18.93 -6.27
N VAL A 167 -22.25 19.94 -7.11
CA VAL A 167 -21.33 21.07 -6.92
C VAL A 167 -22.14 22.36 -6.99
N ASN A 168 -22.14 23.16 -5.90
CA ASN A 168 -23.02 24.34 -5.74
C ASN A 168 -24.48 24.01 -6.10
N ASP A 169 -25.01 22.89 -5.58
CA ASP A 169 -26.35 22.33 -5.86
C ASP A 169 -26.60 21.87 -7.31
N ILE A 170 -25.62 21.98 -8.20
CA ILE A 170 -25.74 21.51 -9.58
C ILE A 170 -25.37 20.02 -9.62
N PRO A 171 -26.26 19.13 -10.11
CA PRO A 171 -25.96 17.73 -10.30
C PRO A 171 -24.89 17.52 -11.39
N VAL A 172 -23.83 16.80 -11.05
CA VAL A 172 -22.72 16.46 -11.97
C VAL A 172 -22.54 14.95 -11.95
N GLU A 173 -22.35 14.37 -13.13
CA GLU A 173 -22.03 12.97 -13.33
C GLU A 173 -20.60 12.82 -13.78
N ILE A 174 -19.87 11.90 -13.16
CA ILE A 174 -18.49 11.55 -13.44
C ILE A 174 -18.50 10.17 -14.07
N ASP A 175 -18.41 10.10 -15.40
CA ASP A 175 -18.37 8.83 -16.11
C ASP A 175 -16.98 8.21 -15.98
N VAL A 176 -16.94 6.96 -15.55
CA VAL A 176 -15.71 6.20 -15.29
C VAL A 176 -15.77 4.89 -16.07
N THR A 177 -14.65 4.56 -16.69
CA THR A 177 -14.41 3.23 -17.27
C THR A 177 -13.24 2.58 -16.56
N SER A 178 -13.32 1.26 -16.34
CA SER A 178 -12.19 0.46 -15.87
C SER A 178 -11.87 -0.61 -16.89
N THR A 179 -10.64 -0.59 -17.39
CA THR A 179 -10.15 -1.46 -18.47
C THR A 179 -9.21 -2.51 -17.92
N LEU A 180 -9.40 -3.76 -18.32
CA LEU A 180 -8.47 -4.86 -18.02
C LEU A 180 -7.20 -4.69 -18.85
N LEU A 181 -6.05 -4.76 -18.20
CA LEU A 181 -4.73 -4.68 -18.83
C LEU A 181 -4.10 -6.07 -18.92
N GLU A 182 -3.12 -6.22 -19.80
CA GLU A 182 -2.31 -7.43 -19.89
C GLU A 182 -1.39 -7.53 -18.66
N SER A 183 -1.52 -8.60 -17.88
CA SER A 183 -0.65 -8.91 -16.75
C SER A 183 0.78 -9.17 -17.22
N ASN A 184 1.75 -8.84 -16.38
CA ASN A 184 3.15 -9.12 -16.69
C ASN A 184 3.49 -10.60 -16.46
N SER A 185 4.43 -11.13 -17.24
CA SER A 185 4.98 -12.45 -16.96
C SER A 185 5.92 -12.39 -15.74
N PRO A 186 5.68 -13.17 -14.68
CA PRO A 186 6.53 -13.18 -13.48
C PRO A 186 7.90 -13.87 -13.71
N VAL A 187 8.08 -14.54 -14.82
CA VAL A 187 9.26 -15.42 -15.10
C VAL A 187 10.57 -14.66 -14.92
N ALA A 188 10.69 -13.45 -15.45
CA ALA A 188 11.91 -12.66 -15.34
C ALA A 188 12.20 -12.28 -13.89
N MET A 189 11.18 -11.86 -13.13
CA MET A 189 11.32 -11.46 -11.71
C MET A 189 11.66 -12.65 -10.83
N VAL A 190 11.01 -13.80 -11.04
CA VAL A 190 11.33 -15.07 -10.37
C VAL A 190 12.76 -15.51 -10.68
N ALA A 191 13.20 -15.42 -11.94
CA ALA A 191 14.57 -15.76 -12.33
C ALA A 191 15.61 -14.86 -11.65
N VAL A 192 15.38 -13.54 -11.62
CA VAL A 192 16.25 -12.59 -10.89
C VAL A 192 16.31 -12.93 -9.41
N SER A 193 15.17 -13.16 -8.76
CA SER A 193 15.11 -13.54 -7.35
C SER A 193 15.90 -14.84 -7.07
N ALA A 194 15.73 -15.86 -7.91
CA ALA A 194 16.42 -17.14 -7.77
C ALA A 194 17.94 -16.99 -7.98
N LEU A 195 18.37 -16.25 -8.99
CA LEU A 195 19.79 -15.99 -9.25
C LEU A 195 20.44 -15.22 -8.09
N MET A 196 19.76 -14.21 -7.55
CA MET A 196 20.24 -13.44 -6.40
C MET A 196 20.26 -14.30 -5.13
N ALA A 197 19.27 -15.17 -4.91
CA ALA A 197 19.22 -16.08 -3.76
C ALA A 197 20.36 -17.11 -3.82
N LEU A 198 20.52 -17.79 -4.94
CA LEU A 198 21.54 -18.85 -5.13
C LEU A 198 22.94 -18.26 -5.23
N GLY A 199 23.17 -17.32 -6.14
CA GLY A 199 24.48 -16.69 -6.34
C GLY A 199 24.92 -15.89 -5.12
N GLY A 200 24.03 -15.05 -4.58
CA GLY A 200 24.25 -14.31 -3.34
C GLY A 200 24.48 -15.24 -2.16
N GLY A 201 23.66 -16.29 -2.01
CA GLY A 201 23.81 -17.30 -0.95
C GLY A 201 25.20 -17.94 -0.98
N LEU A 202 25.64 -18.43 -2.13
CA LEU A 202 26.98 -19.04 -2.29
C LEU A 202 28.13 -18.08 -1.91
N VAL A 203 27.98 -16.79 -2.28
CA VAL A 203 28.95 -15.75 -1.92
C VAL A 203 28.91 -15.45 -0.42
N LEU A 204 27.72 -15.25 0.15
CA LEU A 204 27.53 -14.79 1.53
C LEU A 204 27.84 -15.87 2.57
N LEU A 205 27.68 -17.18 2.23
CA LEU A 205 27.98 -18.29 3.12
C LEU A 205 29.41 -18.27 3.69
N ARG A 206 30.38 -17.67 2.98
CA ARG A 206 31.80 -17.62 3.36
C ARG A 206 32.26 -16.20 3.76
N ARG A 207 31.39 -15.20 3.79
CA ARG A 207 31.78 -13.81 4.04
C ARG A 207 31.88 -13.50 5.54
N THR A 208 32.59 -12.40 5.82
CA THR A 208 32.72 -11.87 7.18
C THR A 208 31.41 -11.28 7.69
N PRO A 209 31.18 -11.29 9.00
CA PRO A 209 29.99 -10.64 9.57
C PRO A 209 29.84 -9.16 9.21
N THR A 210 30.96 -8.43 9.07
CA THR A 210 30.95 -7.04 8.60
C THR A 210 30.38 -6.90 7.18
N PHE A 211 30.78 -7.81 6.28
CA PHE A 211 30.26 -7.81 4.90
C PHE A 211 28.76 -8.14 4.88
N LEU A 212 28.32 -9.12 5.68
CA LEU A 212 26.91 -9.47 5.81
C LEU A 212 26.09 -8.28 6.33
N ALA A 213 26.60 -7.57 7.35
CA ALA A 213 25.97 -6.37 7.88
C ALA A 213 25.86 -5.24 6.82
N SER A 214 26.89 -5.07 5.97
CA SER A 214 26.84 -4.07 4.88
C SER A 214 25.77 -4.41 3.84
N ILE A 215 25.61 -5.70 3.49
CA ILE A 215 24.54 -6.15 2.58
C ILE A 215 23.16 -5.95 3.24
N ALA A 216 23.03 -6.22 4.55
CA ALA A 216 21.79 -5.97 5.28
C ALA A 216 21.38 -4.49 5.22
N VAL A 217 22.33 -3.55 5.42
CA VAL A 217 22.08 -2.11 5.31
C VAL A 217 21.65 -1.75 3.90
N ALA A 218 22.38 -2.22 2.86
CA ALA A 218 22.03 -1.94 1.48
C ALA A 218 20.62 -2.46 1.13
N SER A 219 20.27 -3.68 1.56
CA SER A 219 18.94 -4.26 1.34
C SER A 219 17.85 -3.45 2.07
N ALA A 220 18.10 -3.07 3.33
CA ALA A 220 17.12 -2.28 4.10
C ALA A 220 16.91 -0.87 3.52
N LEU A 221 17.96 -0.21 3.03
CA LEU A 221 17.87 1.08 2.33
C LEU A 221 17.08 0.96 1.03
N THR A 222 17.32 -0.10 0.25
CA THR A 222 16.57 -0.37 -0.98
C THR A 222 15.09 -0.62 -0.67
N ALA A 223 14.79 -1.40 0.37
CA ALA A 223 13.42 -1.67 0.79
C ALA A 223 12.73 -0.39 1.28
N LEU A 224 13.43 0.45 2.05
CA LEU A 224 12.90 1.73 2.52
C LEU A 224 12.59 2.67 1.35
N ALA A 225 13.49 2.78 0.37
CA ALA A 225 13.26 3.58 -0.83
C ALA A 225 12.03 3.12 -1.63
N ALA A 226 11.88 1.80 -1.81
CA ALA A 226 10.70 1.23 -2.45
C ALA A 226 9.42 1.41 -1.61
N GLY A 227 9.52 1.30 -0.28
CA GLY A 227 8.41 1.56 0.63
C GLY A 227 7.94 3.02 0.60
N ILE A 228 8.88 3.98 0.58
CA ILE A 228 8.60 5.41 0.43
C ILE A 228 7.91 5.67 -0.92
N ALA A 229 8.37 5.04 -2.00
CA ALA A 229 7.76 5.22 -3.31
C ALA A 229 6.31 4.74 -3.37
N TRP A 230 5.96 3.68 -2.67
CA TRP A 230 4.57 3.22 -2.54
C TRP A 230 3.77 4.15 -1.64
N PHE A 231 4.32 4.53 -0.48
CA PHE A 231 3.66 5.42 0.47
C PHE A 231 3.28 6.77 -0.16
N LEU A 232 4.15 7.32 -1.00
CA LEU A 232 3.94 8.59 -1.68
C LEU A 232 3.14 8.48 -3.00
N SER A 233 2.73 7.28 -3.40
CA SER A 233 2.00 7.07 -4.66
C SER A 233 0.49 7.20 -4.52
N VAL A 234 0.00 7.37 -3.31
CA VAL A 234 -1.43 7.52 -2.99
C VAL A 234 -1.63 8.71 -2.06
N PRO A 235 -2.82 9.34 -2.07
CA PRO A 235 -3.16 10.44 -1.18
C PRO A 235 -3.08 10.05 0.30
N GLY A 236 -2.74 11.02 1.17
CA GLY A 236 -2.61 10.80 2.62
C GLY A 236 -3.92 10.34 3.28
N ASP A 237 -5.05 10.84 2.80
CA ASP A 237 -6.40 10.56 3.31
C ASP A 237 -6.82 9.10 3.15
N THR A 238 -6.12 8.36 2.29
CA THR A 238 -6.37 6.93 2.04
C THR A 238 -5.69 6.00 3.04
N ASP A 239 -5.12 6.55 4.12
CA ASP A 239 -4.40 5.80 5.15
C ASP A 239 -3.36 4.81 4.59
N PRO A 240 -2.38 5.27 3.79
CA PRO A 240 -1.38 4.39 3.21
C PRO A 240 -0.66 3.58 4.30
N SER A 241 -0.45 2.30 4.05
CA SER A 241 0.08 1.38 5.06
C SER A 241 1.43 1.83 5.61
N LEU A 242 1.47 2.15 6.90
CA LEU A 242 2.71 2.45 7.61
C LEU A 242 3.70 1.27 7.60
N ASN A 243 3.25 0.04 7.38
CA ASN A 243 4.12 -1.13 7.27
C ASN A 243 5.10 -1.01 6.09
N TRP A 244 4.74 -0.24 5.05
CA TRP A 244 5.66 0.05 3.95
C TRP A 244 6.93 0.78 4.40
N LEU A 245 6.85 1.54 5.51
CA LEU A 245 7.96 2.30 6.07
C LEU A 245 8.54 1.66 7.34
N LEU A 246 7.72 1.15 8.23
CA LEU A 246 8.13 0.67 9.55
C LEU A 246 9.04 -0.55 9.48
N LEU A 247 8.67 -1.56 8.68
CA LEU A 247 9.45 -2.79 8.57
C LEU A 247 10.83 -2.55 7.93
N PRO A 248 10.97 -1.83 6.79
CA PRO A 248 12.28 -1.48 6.26
C PRO A 248 13.11 -0.58 7.21
N THR A 249 12.47 0.36 7.94
CA THR A 249 13.15 1.22 8.90
C THR A 249 13.72 0.40 10.06
N THR A 250 12.94 -0.51 10.62
CA THR A 250 13.41 -1.37 11.72
C THR A 250 14.46 -2.38 11.23
N ALA A 251 14.36 -2.86 9.99
CA ALA A 251 15.41 -3.65 9.35
C ALA A 251 16.71 -2.84 9.20
N LEU A 252 16.63 -1.57 8.82
CA LEU A 252 17.79 -0.68 8.71
C LEU A 252 18.45 -0.42 10.06
N ILE A 253 17.66 -0.23 11.12
CA ILE A 253 18.19 -0.10 12.49
C ILE A 253 18.93 -1.38 12.91
N ALA A 254 18.33 -2.57 12.71
CA ALA A 254 18.96 -3.84 13.03
C ALA A 254 20.26 -4.07 12.23
N ALA A 255 20.25 -3.71 10.94
CA ALA A 255 21.43 -3.80 10.08
C ALA A 255 22.53 -2.79 10.51
N GLY A 256 22.17 -1.58 10.90
CA GLY A 256 23.11 -0.59 11.44
C GLY A 256 23.77 -1.04 12.73
N LEU A 257 22.98 -1.60 13.66
CA LEU A 257 23.50 -2.20 14.89
C LEU A 257 24.41 -3.42 14.60
N SER A 258 24.11 -4.18 13.55
CA SER A 258 24.95 -5.26 13.07
C SER A 258 26.33 -4.75 12.64
N ILE A 259 26.42 -3.64 11.90
CA ILE A 259 27.72 -3.01 11.54
C ILE A 259 28.48 -2.57 12.79
N VAL A 260 27.84 -1.85 13.71
CA VAL A 260 28.49 -1.33 14.93
C VAL A 260 29.04 -2.47 15.78
N THR A 261 28.28 -3.55 15.93
CA THR A 261 28.73 -4.72 16.71
C THR A 261 29.85 -5.49 16.02
N ALA A 262 29.84 -5.58 14.67
CA ALA A 262 30.95 -6.16 13.91
C ALA A 262 32.25 -5.36 14.08
N GLN A 263 32.18 -4.02 14.01
CA GLN A 263 33.33 -3.14 14.20
C GLN A 263 33.93 -3.24 15.62
N ARG A 264 33.09 -3.54 16.62
CA ARG A 264 33.51 -3.78 18.02
C ARG A 264 34.01 -5.20 18.28
N GLY A 265 34.11 -6.04 17.23
CA GLY A 265 34.57 -7.42 17.33
C GLY A 265 33.53 -8.40 17.88
N ASN A 266 32.29 -7.96 18.13
CA ASN A 266 31.22 -8.85 18.57
C ASN A 266 30.50 -9.48 17.36
N LEU A 267 31.16 -10.49 16.80
CA LEU A 267 30.72 -11.13 15.55
C LEU A 267 29.38 -11.88 15.70
N PHE A 268 29.09 -12.39 16.90
CA PHE A 268 27.82 -13.08 17.17
C PHE A 268 26.64 -12.11 17.09
N LEU A 269 26.72 -10.97 17.75
CA LEU A 269 25.67 -9.94 17.67
C LEU A 269 25.57 -9.34 16.25
N ALA A 270 26.68 -9.23 15.54
CA ALA A 270 26.67 -8.77 14.16
C ALA A 270 25.87 -9.70 13.24
N CYS A 271 26.10 -11.01 13.32
CA CYS A 271 25.31 -11.97 12.55
C CYS A 271 23.84 -12.00 13.01
N GLY A 272 23.59 -11.90 14.32
CA GLY A 272 22.23 -11.84 14.88
C GLY A 272 21.43 -10.64 14.36
N GLY A 273 22.04 -9.45 14.32
CA GLY A 273 21.41 -8.25 13.78
C GLY A 273 21.09 -8.37 12.28
N ALA A 274 21.99 -8.99 11.50
CA ALA A 274 21.74 -9.26 10.08
C ALA A 274 20.59 -10.28 9.86
N VAL A 275 20.47 -11.29 10.73
CA VAL A 275 19.32 -12.23 10.72
C VAL A 275 18.03 -11.49 11.01
N ILE A 276 17.99 -10.61 12.03
CA ILE A 276 16.80 -9.81 12.37
C ILE A 276 16.39 -8.94 11.19
N ALA A 277 17.34 -8.23 10.57
CA ALA A 277 17.07 -7.42 9.39
C ALA A 277 16.47 -8.25 8.24
N ALA A 278 17.03 -9.44 7.96
CA ALA A 278 16.52 -10.33 6.94
C ALA A 278 15.10 -10.84 7.26
N LEU A 279 14.79 -11.14 8.53
CA LEU A 279 13.45 -11.57 8.93
C LEU A 279 12.42 -10.45 8.76
N GLN A 280 12.75 -9.20 9.10
CA GLN A 280 11.87 -8.06 8.92
C GLN A 280 11.57 -7.81 7.43
N LEU A 281 12.60 -7.92 6.57
CA LEU A 281 12.40 -7.84 5.13
C LEU A 281 11.57 -9.03 4.59
N ALA A 282 11.74 -10.23 5.14
CA ALA A 282 10.93 -11.39 4.77
C ALA A 282 9.45 -11.24 5.16
N ILE A 283 9.13 -10.49 6.22
CA ILE A 283 7.76 -10.15 6.61
C ILE A 283 7.18 -9.06 5.69
N TRP A 284 8.00 -8.12 5.23
CA TRP A 284 7.60 -7.01 4.39
C TRP A 284 7.36 -7.39 2.92
N LEU A 285 8.12 -8.34 2.39
CA LEU A 285 8.13 -8.70 0.97
C LEU A 285 6.82 -9.31 0.44
N PRO A 286 6.04 -10.12 1.20
CA PRO A 286 4.81 -10.72 0.71
C PRO A 286 3.82 -9.71 0.09
N ASP A 287 3.64 -8.54 0.69
CA ASP A 287 2.75 -7.49 0.20
C ASP A 287 3.17 -6.93 -1.17
N ARG A 288 4.42 -7.19 -1.57
CA ARG A 288 4.99 -6.71 -2.83
C ARG A 288 5.05 -7.75 -3.95
N LEU A 289 4.81 -9.03 -3.63
CA LEU A 289 4.95 -10.11 -4.63
C LEU A 289 3.95 -9.99 -5.78
N GLY A 290 2.77 -9.41 -5.54
CA GLY A 290 1.81 -9.08 -6.59
C GLY A 290 2.39 -8.19 -7.69
N SER A 291 3.44 -7.40 -7.39
CA SER A 291 4.13 -6.58 -8.39
C SER A 291 4.81 -7.38 -9.51
N TYR A 292 5.03 -8.69 -9.34
CA TYR A 292 5.64 -9.52 -10.38
C TYR A 292 4.72 -9.74 -11.57
N GLU A 293 3.43 -9.87 -11.30
CA GLU A 293 2.40 -10.22 -12.28
C GLU A 293 1.54 -9.03 -12.70
N ALA A 294 1.14 -8.19 -11.76
CA ALA A 294 0.22 -7.11 -12.02
C ALA A 294 0.70 -6.16 -13.12
N ALA A 295 -0.21 -5.69 -13.94
CA ALA A 295 0.06 -4.71 -14.99
C ALA A 295 0.56 -3.39 -14.42
N LEU A 296 -0.06 -2.94 -13.31
CA LEU A 296 0.22 -1.67 -12.63
C LEU A 296 0.56 -1.92 -11.16
N ILE A 297 1.43 -1.09 -10.60
CA ILE A 297 1.78 -1.09 -9.19
C ILE A 297 1.76 0.33 -8.63
N PRO A 298 1.32 0.54 -7.38
CA PRO A 298 1.30 1.85 -6.76
C PRO A 298 2.73 2.27 -6.39
N THR A 299 3.37 3.05 -7.24
CA THR A 299 4.75 3.51 -7.02
C THR A 299 5.01 4.83 -7.74
N THR A 300 5.79 5.72 -7.12
CA THR A 300 6.31 6.93 -7.76
C THR A 300 7.58 6.67 -8.58
N LEU A 301 8.15 5.45 -8.49
CA LEU A 301 9.28 5.02 -9.32
C LEU A 301 8.80 4.50 -10.69
N PRO A 302 9.71 4.45 -11.69
CA PRO A 302 9.43 3.67 -12.89
C PRO A 302 9.09 2.21 -12.49
N GLN A 303 7.99 1.67 -13.00
CA GLN A 303 7.48 0.35 -12.58
C GLN A 303 8.50 -0.79 -12.76
N TRP A 304 9.28 -0.76 -13.85
CA TRP A 304 10.34 -1.77 -14.08
C TRP A 304 11.42 -1.72 -12.99
N LEU A 305 11.74 -0.52 -12.48
CA LEU A 305 12.74 -0.34 -11.42
C LEU A 305 12.22 -0.90 -10.09
N ASP A 306 10.98 -0.56 -9.72
CA ASP A 306 10.35 -1.05 -8.49
C ASP A 306 10.25 -2.59 -8.48
N ARG A 307 9.80 -3.19 -9.60
CA ARG A 307 9.77 -4.66 -9.78
C ARG A 307 11.15 -5.27 -9.64
N GLY A 308 12.16 -4.67 -10.27
CA GLY A 308 13.55 -5.10 -10.19
C GLY A 308 14.11 -5.02 -8.77
N MET A 309 13.80 -3.95 -8.04
CA MET A 309 14.15 -3.80 -6.62
C MET A 309 13.49 -4.89 -5.77
N THR A 310 12.20 -5.15 -5.97
CA THR A 310 11.47 -6.21 -5.26
C THR A 310 12.10 -7.58 -5.55
N ALA A 311 12.39 -7.90 -6.81
CA ALA A 311 13.01 -9.17 -7.18
C ALA A 311 14.42 -9.35 -6.58
N ALA A 312 15.22 -8.29 -6.62
CA ALA A 312 16.54 -8.29 -6.00
C ALA A 312 16.46 -8.47 -4.48
N LEU A 313 15.50 -7.79 -3.82
CA LEU A 313 15.29 -7.89 -2.37
C LEU A 313 14.83 -9.28 -1.94
N VAL A 314 13.95 -9.95 -2.68
CA VAL A 314 13.56 -11.34 -2.40
C VAL A 314 14.80 -12.24 -2.38
N GLY A 315 15.62 -12.19 -3.42
CA GLY A 315 16.83 -13.01 -3.49
C GLY A 315 17.88 -12.63 -2.44
N ALA A 316 18.12 -11.32 -2.25
CA ALA A 316 19.07 -10.82 -1.25
C ALA A 316 18.67 -11.19 0.17
N THR A 317 17.38 -11.16 0.50
CA THR A 317 16.86 -11.53 1.83
C THR A 317 17.14 -13.00 2.14
N ILE A 318 16.87 -13.91 1.18
CA ILE A 318 17.15 -15.33 1.32
C ILE A 318 18.66 -15.58 1.49
N ALA A 319 19.49 -14.93 0.65
CA ALA A 319 20.94 -15.06 0.70
C ALA A 319 21.52 -14.53 2.02
N LEU A 320 21.04 -13.36 2.46
CA LEU A 320 21.45 -12.71 3.70
C LEU A 320 21.10 -13.56 4.94
N PHE A 321 19.88 -14.07 5.00
CA PHE A 321 19.45 -14.96 6.08
C PHE A 321 20.35 -16.19 6.16
N SER A 322 20.54 -16.89 5.03
CA SER A 322 21.35 -18.10 4.94
C SER A 322 22.83 -17.85 5.32
N GLY A 323 23.41 -16.75 4.81
CA GLY A 323 24.79 -16.36 5.12
C GLY A 323 24.99 -15.99 6.58
N SER A 324 24.04 -15.28 7.16
CA SER A 324 24.11 -14.83 8.57
C SER A 324 23.93 -15.99 9.55
N VAL A 325 23.00 -16.92 9.27
CA VAL A 325 22.84 -18.16 10.06
C VAL A 325 24.10 -19.02 9.98
N ALA A 326 24.67 -19.20 8.78
CA ALA A 326 25.95 -19.91 8.62
C ALA A 326 27.08 -19.22 9.39
N GLY A 327 27.10 -17.89 9.45
CA GLY A 327 28.01 -17.10 10.27
C GLY A 327 27.88 -17.40 11.76
N LEU A 328 26.65 -17.41 12.30
CA LEU A 328 26.35 -17.76 13.69
C LEU A 328 26.87 -19.18 14.03
N ILE A 329 26.59 -20.15 13.16
CA ILE A 329 27.03 -21.54 13.38
C ILE A 329 28.56 -21.65 13.40
N ARG A 330 29.27 -20.91 12.56
CA ARG A 330 30.76 -20.91 12.54
C ARG A 330 31.36 -20.26 13.79
N ILE A 331 30.72 -19.23 14.36
CA ILE A 331 31.23 -18.53 15.53
C ILE A 331 30.94 -19.32 16.81
N SER A 332 29.90 -20.16 16.82
CA SER A 332 29.53 -20.98 17.98
C SER A 332 30.33 -22.27 18.11
N ARG A 333 31.06 -22.65 17.09
CA ARG A 333 32.01 -23.78 17.09
C ARG A 333 33.43 -23.37 17.49
#